data_561eaa216097fe629805aac3a35b50b8
#
_entry.id   561eaa216097fe629805aac3a35b50b8
#
_cell.length_a   1.000
_cell.length_b   1.000
_cell.length_c   1.000
_cell.angle_alpha   90.00
_cell.angle_beta   90.00
_cell.angle_gamma   90.00
#
_symmetry.space_group_name_H-M   'P 1'
#
loop_
_entity.id
_entity.type
_entity.pdbx_description
1 polymer ?
#
loop_
_entity_poly.entity_id
_entity_poly.type
_entity_poly.pdbx_seq_one_letter_code
_entity_poly.pdbx_strand_id
1 'polypeptide(L)'
;VLCKNCSTDEKKWVSAYAFYPDSTGFDPKPVFQIERAEVEKLAPQKSSHLQPSAAAIHPVLQKLFILSSASNQLVIADLEGHVEFVYVLSERLFPQPEGLCFKANGDMYISNEGGNGKATMIKFTYRP
;
A
#
# COMPACT_ATOMS: atom_id res chain seq x y z
N VAL A 1 -9.98 0.77 -5.29
CA VAL A 1 -8.74 0.70 -6.09
C VAL A 1 -7.91 1.94 -5.84
N LEU A 2 -6.62 1.77 -5.49
CA LEU A 2 -5.68 2.89 -5.40
C LEU A 2 -5.08 3.20 -6.78
N CYS A 3 -5.04 4.47 -7.11
CA CYS A 3 -4.41 4.92 -8.36
C CYS A 3 -2.90 5.11 -8.15
N LYS A 4 -2.11 4.33 -8.86
CA LYS A 4 -0.64 4.43 -8.79
C LYS A 4 -0.12 5.75 -9.39
N ASN A 5 -0.77 6.24 -10.44
CA ASN A 5 -0.29 7.37 -11.24
C ASN A 5 -1.44 8.07 -11.99
N CYS A 6 -2.32 8.75 -11.24
CA CYS A 6 -3.41 9.53 -11.82
C CYS A 6 -2.94 10.94 -12.18
N SER A 7 -3.29 11.40 -13.37
CA SER A 7 -2.98 12.76 -13.82
C SER A 7 -3.64 13.84 -12.95
N THR A 8 -4.80 13.53 -12.38
CA THR A 8 -5.55 14.40 -11.48
C THR A 8 -4.94 14.56 -10.09
N ASP A 9 -3.99 13.69 -9.71
CA ASP A 9 -3.39 13.70 -8.38
C ASP A 9 -2.26 14.74 -8.23
N GLU A 10 -1.86 15.40 -9.33
CA GLU A 10 -0.83 16.45 -9.39
C GLU A 10 0.47 16.07 -8.63
N LYS A 11 0.78 14.78 -8.53
CA LYS A 11 1.88 14.24 -7.72
C LYS A 11 1.77 14.51 -6.21
N LYS A 12 0.67 15.10 -5.73
CA LYS A 12 0.42 15.38 -4.32
C LYS A 12 -0.31 14.26 -3.60
N TRP A 13 -1.16 13.56 -4.34
CA TRP A 13 -2.10 12.59 -3.78
C TRP A 13 -1.87 11.18 -4.32
N VAL A 14 -2.41 10.21 -3.61
CA VAL A 14 -2.74 8.87 -4.10
C VAL A 14 -4.24 8.71 -3.91
N SER A 15 -4.99 8.76 -4.99
CA SER A 15 -6.45 8.68 -4.95
C SER A 15 -6.95 7.25 -4.92
N ALA A 16 -7.96 7.00 -4.11
CA ALA A 16 -8.69 5.73 -4.05
C ALA A 16 -10.08 5.89 -4.69
N TYR A 17 -10.42 4.99 -5.59
CA TYR A 17 -11.69 4.98 -6.30
C TYR A 17 -12.50 3.72 -5.97
N ALA A 18 -13.81 3.87 -5.79
CA ALA A 18 -14.71 2.74 -5.75
C ALA A 18 -14.92 2.19 -7.16
N PHE A 19 -14.89 0.86 -7.27
CA PHE A 19 -15.25 0.13 -8.48
C PHE A 19 -16.47 -0.73 -8.19
N TYR A 20 -17.46 -0.64 -9.06
CA TYR A 20 -18.73 -1.36 -8.96
C TYR A 20 -18.79 -2.43 -10.06
N PRO A 21 -18.57 -3.71 -9.73
CA PRO A 21 -18.58 -4.80 -10.71
C PRO A 21 -19.87 -4.89 -11.52
N ASP A 22 -21.01 -4.61 -10.88
CA ASP A 22 -22.34 -4.71 -11.50
C ASP A 22 -22.60 -3.63 -12.57
N SER A 23 -21.98 -2.45 -12.41
CA SER A 23 -22.09 -1.34 -13.35
C SER A 23 -20.87 -1.20 -14.26
N THR A 24 -19.82 -2.00 -14.05
CA THR A 24 -18.53 -1.97 -14.75
C THR A 24 -17.89 -0.58 -14.77
N GLY A 25 -18.11 0.20 -13.73
CA GLY A 25 -17.66 1.58 -13.63
C GLY A 25 -16.91 1.92 -12.36
N PHE A 26 -16.16 3.01 -12.44
CA PHE A 26 -15.54 3.67 -11.30
C PHE A 26 -16.35 4.92 -10.95
N ASP A 27 -16.38 5.26 -9.66
CA ASP A 27 -16.84 6.59 -9.28
C ASP A 27 -15.95 7.64 -9.95
N PRO A 28 -16.55 8.74 -10.46
CA PRO A 28 -15.78 9.83 -11.07
C PRO A 28 -14.97 10.63 -10.05
N LYS A 29 -15.29 10.48 -8.76
CA LYS A 29 -14.59 11.12 -7.65
C LYS A 29 -13.91 10.08 -6.78
N PRO A 30 -12.72 10.37 -6.23
CA PRO A 30 -12.10 9.49 -5.26
C PRO A 30 -12.94 9.40 -3.98
N VAL A 31 -13.00 8.21 -3.38
CA VAL A 31 -13.66 7.98 -2.08
C VAL A 31 -12.82 8.50 -0.93
N PHE A 32 -11.49 8.48 -1.08
CA PHE A 32 -10.53 9.18 -0.23
C PHE A 32 -9.23 9.42 -0.99
N GLN A 33 -8.36 10.23 -0.41
CA GLN A 33 -7.04 10.53 -0.96
C GLN A 33 -6.00 10.46 0.16
N ILE A 34 -4.82 9.94 -0.16
CA ILE A 34 -3.67 9.90 0.73
C ILE A 34 -2.73 11.01 0.32
N GLU A 35 -2.39 11.90 1.23
CA GLU A 35 -1.44 12.97 0.98
C GLU A 35 0.00 12.42 1.00
N ARG A 36 0.74 12.57 -0.10
CA ARG A 36 2.13 12.10 -0.17
C ARG A 36 3.03 12.80 0.84
N ALA A 37 2.76 14.07 1.15
CA ALA A 37 3.50 14.82 2.16
C ALA A 37 3.37 14.22 3.57
N GLU A 38 2.23 13.62 3.93
CA GLU A 38 2.09 12.90 5.21
C GLU A 38 3.00 11.65 5.24
N VAL A 39 3.06 10.91 4.14
CA VAL A 39 3.97 9.75 4.02
C VAL A 39 5.42 10.20 4.16
N GLU A 40 5.83 11.26 3.46
CA GLU A 40 7.18 11.80 3.51
C GLU A 40 7.56 12.30 4.92
N LYS A 41 6.64 12.93 5.63
CA LYS A 41 6.83 13.43 7.00
C LYS A 41 7.08 12.29 7.99
N LEU A 42 6.41 11.15 7.82
CA LEU A 42 6.53 9.98 8.70
C LEU A 42 7.60 9.00 8.23
N ALA A 43 8.07 9.14 7.00
CA ALA A 43 9.09 8.25 6.44
C ALA A 43 10.46 8.55 7.07
N PRO A 44 11.19 7.51 7.53
CA PRO A 44 12.52 7.69 8.10
C PRO A 44 13.61 8.05 7.06
N GLN A 45 13.27 8.11 5.78
CA GLN A 45 14.16 8.47 4.67
C GLN A 45 13.56 9.59 3.81
N LYS A 46 14.42 10.51 3.34
CA LYS A 46 14.04 11.75 2.64
C LYS A 46 13.45 11.60 1.22
N SER A 47 13.45 10.43 0.62
CA SER A 47 12.95 10.23 -0.75
C SER A 47 11.90 9.14 -0.78
N SER A 48 10.72 9.44 -0.29
CA SER A 48 9.63 8.48 -0.31
C SER A 48 8.51 8.93 -1.23
N HIS A 49 8.55 8.50 -2.47
CA HIS A 49 7.38 8.64 -3.34
C HIS A 49 6.49 7.42 -3.18
N LEU A 50 5.40 7.56 -2.46
CA LEU A 50 4.40 6.50 -2.38
C LEU A 50 3.85 6.20 -3.79
N GLN A 51 4.21 5.03 -4.30
CA GLN A 51 3.65 4.45 -5.52
C GLN A 51 3.08 3.07 -5.17
N PRO A 52 1.78 2.95 -4.95
CA PRO A 52 1.18 1.68 -4.55
C PRO A 52 1.49 0.55 -5.53
N SER A 53 2.08 -0.53 -5.03
CA SER A 53 2.24 -1.79 -5.76
C SER A 53 1.20 -2.82 -5.34
N ALA A 54 0.83 -2.81 -4.05
CA ALA A 54 -0.28 -3.60 -3.52
C ALA A 54 -0.95 -2.88 -2.35
N ALA A 55 -2.20 -3.22 -2.08
CA ALA A 55 -2.91 -2.74 -0.90
C ALA A 55 -3.94 -3.76 -0.42
N ALA A 56 -4.13 -3.84 0.90
CA ALA A 56 -5.15 -4.66 1.52
C ALA A 56 -5.59 -4.06 2.86
N ILE A 57 -6.84 -4.34 3.25
CA ILE A 57 -7.35 -3.96 4.57
C ILE A 57 -7.04 -5.08 5.56
N HIS A 58 -6.42 -4.72 6.69
CA HIS A 58 -6.17 -5.67 7.77
C HIS A 58 -7.50 -6.04 8.46
N PRO A 59 -7.89 -7.32 8.50
CA PRO A 59 -9.24 -7.72 8.90
C PRO A 59 -9.56 -7.44 10.37
N VAL A 60 -8.55 -7.42 11.24
CA VAL A 60 -8.74 -7.18 12.68
C VAL A 60 -8.58 -5.70 13.02
N LEU A 61 -7.55 -5.05 12.50
CA LEU A 61 -7.26 -3.65 12.81
C LEU A 61 -8.14 -2.66 12.05
N GLN A 62 -8.79 -3.08 10.96
CA GLN A 62 -9.57 -2.23 10.06
C GLN A 62 -8.76 -1.02 9.56
N LYS A 63 -7.50 -1.29 9.21
CA LYS A 63 -6.55 -0.32 8.65
C LYS A 63 -6.15 -0.72 7.24
N LEU A 64 -5.87 0.27 6.42
CA LEU A 64 -5.37 0.10 5.07
C LEU A 64 -3.84 -0.03 5.09
N PHE A 65 -3.35 -1.15 4.61
CA PHE A 65 -1.92 -1.41 4.42
C PHE A 65 -1.59 -1.28 2.95
N ILE A 66 -0.55 -0.51 2.63
CA ILE A 66 -0.16 -0.19 1.25
C ILE A 66 1.33 -0.49 1.09
N LEU A 67 1.68 -1.33 0.13
CA LEU A 67 3.05 -1.52 -0.30
C LEU A 67 3.43 -0.51 -1.37
N SER A 68 4.65 -0.01 -1.30
CA SER A 68 5.31 0.75 -2.35
C SER A 68 6.64 0.08 -2.68
N SER A 69 6.70 -0.63 -3.80
CA SER A 69 7.91 -1.27 -4.28
C SER A 69 8.97 -0.22 -4.68
N ALA A 70 8.54 0.88 -5.28
CA ALA A 70 9.43 1.95 -5.73
C ALA A 70 10.21 2.64 -4.60
N SER A 71 9.68 2.65 -3.38
CA SER A 71 10.31 3.27 -2.20
C SER A 71 10.61 2.26 -1.09
N ASN A 72 10.40 0.98 -1.34
CA ASN A 72 10.54 -0.12 -0.36
C ASN A 72 9.89 0.20 0.99
N GLN A 73 8.60 0.54 0.95
CA GLN A 73 7.85 0.97 2.12
C GLN A 73 6.54 0.19 2.30
N LEU A 74 6.17 0.04 3.56
CA LEU A 74 4.82 -0.32 3.98
C LEU A 74 4.21 0.88 4.69
N VAL A 75 3.14 1.42 4.13
CA VAL A 75 2.38 2.53 4.69
C VAL A 75 1.10 1.98 5.32
N ILE A 76 0.78 2.43 6.52
CA ILE A 76 -0.48 2.11 7.20
C ILE A 76 -1.29 3.40 7.35
N ALA A 77 -2.51 3.38 6.88
CA ALA A 77 -3.45 4.48 6.96
C ALA A 77 -4.80 4.00 7.55
N ASP A 78 -5.61 4.94 8.00
CA ASP A 78 -7.01 4.67 8.28
C ASP A 78 -7.81 4.50 6.96
N LEU A 79 -9.09 4.22 7.07
CA LEU A 79 -9.96 4.01 5.89
C LEU A 79 -10.40 5.32 5.23
N GLU A 80 -10.11 6.45 5.83
CA GLU A 80 -10.29 7.80 5.29
C GLU A 80 -9.04 8.32 4.55
N GLY A 81 -7.90 7.59 4.66
CA GLY A 81 -6.65 7.90 3.96
C GLY A 81 -5.61 8.65 4.79
N HIS A 82 -5.85 8.90 6.08
CA HIS A 82 -4.85 9.53 6.95
C HIS A 82 -3.74 8.56 7.30
N VAL A 83 -2.50 8.97 7.09
CA VAL A 83 -1.33 8.10 7.31
C VAL A 83 -0.98 8.05 8.80
N GLU A 84 -0.88 6.84 9.34
CA GLU A 84 -0.53 6.61 10.74
C GLU A 84 0.91 6.15 10.93
N PHE A 85 1.38 5.25 10.04
CA PHE A 85 2.72 4.68 10.15
C PHE A 85 3.34 4.47 8.77
N VAL A 86 4.67 4.63 8.71
CA VAL A 86 5.49 4.30 7.53
C VAL A 86 6.68 3.46 7.97
N TYR A 87 6.80 2.27 7.42
CA TYR A 87 7.89 1.34 7.67
C TYR A 87 8.76 1.18 6.44
N VAL A 88 10.07 1.27 6.60
CA VAL A 88 11.03 0.92 5.55
C VAL A 88 11.22 -0.58 5.53
N LEU A 89 11.06 -1.16 4.35
CA LEU A 89 11.30 -2.58 4.11
C LEU A 89 12.75 -2.79 3.68
N SER A 90 13.40 -3.80 4.24
CA SER A 90 14.77 -4.17 3.84
C SER A 90 14.79 -4.66 2.39
N GLU A 91 15.53 -4.00 1.51
CA GLU A 91 15.69 -4.41 0.10
C GLU A 91 16.20 -5.86 -0.04
N ARG A 92 16.97 -6.34 0.92
CA ARG A 92 17.44 -7.73 0.92
C ARG A 92 16.32 -8.75 1.10
N LEU A 93 15.31 -8.43 1.92
CA LEU A 93 14.15 -9.30 2.17
C LEU A 93 12.99 -8.99 1.22
N PHE A 94 12.89 -7.77 0.77
CA PHE A 94 11.81 -7.26 -0.08
C PHE A 94 12.39 -6.54 -1.30
N PRO A 95 13.03 -7.27 -2.23
CA PRO A 95 13.64 -6.65 -3.41
C PRO A 95 12.61 -6.00 -4.33
N GLN A 96 11.43 -6.60 -4.46
CA GLN A 96 10.28 -6.08 -5.23
C GLN A 96 8.97 -6.58 -4.60
N PRO A 97 8.47 -5.90 -3.54
CA PRO A 97 7.21 -6.28 -2.91
C PRO A 97 6.02 -5.86 -3.78
N GLU A 98 5.32 -6.84 -4.35
CA GLU A 98 4.24 -6.62 -5.31
C GLU A 98 2.90 -7.23 -4.88
N GLY A 99 2.88 -8.05 -3.84
CA GLY A 99 1.66 -8.66 -3.34
C GLY A 99 1.51 -8.51 -1.84
N LEU A 100 0.28 -8.26 -1.39
CA LEU A 100 -0.09 -8.12 0.02
C LEU A 100 -1.46 -8.76 0.26
N CYS A 101 -1.53 -9.65 1.24
CA CYS A 101 -2.82 -10.19 1.69
C CYS A 101 -2.79 -10.54 3.18
N PHE A 102 -3.99 -10.72 3.74
CA PHE A 102 -4.19 -11.12 5.12
C PHE A 102 -5.03 -12.39 5.22
N LYS A 103 -4.75 -13.21 6.21
CA LYS A 103 -5.70 -14.20 6.70
C LYS A 103 -6.71 -13.55 7.63
N ALA A 104 -7.85 -14.19 7.84
CA ALA A 104 -8.90 -13.71 8.75
C ALA A 104 -8.42 -13.46 10.19
N ASN A 105 -7.37 -14.20 10.63
CA ASN A 105 -6.77 -14.02 11.94
C ASN A 105 -5.77 -12.83 12.01
N GLY A 106 -5.56 -12.10 10.93
CA GLY A 106 -4.64 -10.96 10.84
C GLY A 106 -3.23 -11.32 10.37
N ASP A 107 -2.89 -12.59 10.15
CA ASP A 107 -1.57 -12.94 9.59
C ASP A 107 -1.38 -12.29 8.22
N MET A 108 -0.30 -11.54 8.06
CA MET A 108 0.05 -10.83 6.83
C MET A 108 1.02 -11.64 5.97
N TYR A 109 0.83 -11.59 4.67
CA TYR A 109 1.74 -12.17 3.68
C TYR A 109 2.15 -11.10 2.68
N ILE A 110 3.45 -10.99 2.45
CA ILE A 110 4.02 -10.12 1.41
C ILE A 110 4.75 -11.03 0.41
N SER A 111 4.40 -10.90 -0.86
CA SER A 111 5.12 -11.57 -1.94
C SER A 111 6.04 -10.61 -2.68
N ASN A 112 7.18 -11.12 -3.10
CA ASN A 112 8.17 -10.42 -3.88
C ASN A 112 8.28 -11.05 -5.27
N GLU A 113 8.35 -10.21 -6.28
CA GLU A 113 8.69 -10.65 -7.64
C GLU A 113 10.13 -11.15 -7.69
N GLY A 114 10.35 -12.22 -8.45
CA GLY A 114 11.68 -12.87 -8.50
C GLY A 114 12.72 -12.09 -9.28
N GLY A 115 12.31 -11.25 -10.22
CA GLY A 115 13.23 -10.58 -11.14
C GLY A 115 14.22 -11.59 -11.74
N ASN A 116 15.52 -11.42 -11.49
CA ASN A 116 16.57 -12.36 -11.87
C ASN A 116 16.78 -13.50 -10.86
N GLY A 117 16.01 -13.56 -9.79
CA GLY A 117 16.09 -14.54 -8.70
C GLY A 117 14.83 -15.38 -8.56
N LYS A 118 14.62 -15.92 -7.36
CA LYS A 118 13.40 -16.66 -7.01
C LYS A 118 12.37 -15.72 -6.41
N ALA A 119 11.12 -15.83 -6.84
CA ALA A 119 9.99 -15.20 -6.14
C ALA A 119 9.90 -15.75 -4.71
N THR A 120 9.56 -14.90 -3.77
CA THR A 120 9.46 -15.24 -2.35
C THR A 120 8.15 -14.75 -1.76
N MET A 121 7.71 -15.43 -0.70
CA MET A 121 6.58 -14.99 0.11
C MET A 121 7.00 -15.02 1.57
N ILE A 122 6.79 -13.91 2.27
CA ILE A 122 7.14 -13.76 3.69
C ILE A 122 5.85 -13.62 4.50
N LYS A 123 5.75 -14.43 5.55
CA LYS A 123 4.65 -14.41 6.51
C LYS A 123 5.02 -13.62 7.75
N PHE A 124 4.13 -12.76 8.20
CA PHE A 124 4.14 -12.10 9.50
C PHE A 124 2.96 -12.58 10.32
N THR A 125 3.25 -13.19 11.46
CA THR A 125 2.20 -13.66 12.37
C THR A 125 1.65 -12.46 13.14
N TYR A 126 0.34 -12.26 13.09
CA TYR A 126 -0.33 -11.23 13.87
C TYR A 126 -0.31 -11.61 15.37
N ARG A 127 0.05 -10.65 16.19
CA ARG A 127 0.00 -10.76 17.65
C ARG A 127 -0.76 -9.54 18.17
N PRO A 128 -1.96 -9.73 18.74
CA PRO A 128 -2.77 -8.64 19.29
C PRO A 128 -2.11 -8.00 20.51
#